data_94cb7d914cb33edf3a05238112072cf4
#
_entry.id   94cb7d914cb33edf3a05238112072cf4
#
_cell.length_a   1.000
_cell.length_b   1.000
_cell.length_c   1.000
_cell.angle_alpha   90.00
_cell.angle_beta   90.00
_cell.angle_gamma   90.00
#
_symmetry.space_group_name_H-M   'P 1'
#
loop_
_entity.id
_entity.type
_entity.pdbx_description
1 polymer ?
#
loop_
_entity_poly.entity_id
_entity_poly.type
_entity_poly.pdbx_seq_one_letter_code
_entity_poly.pdbx_strand_id
1 'polypeptide(L)'
;QNEFTKDSDLFQLAIESRAMFPQLSKSLLDETGIDIQFKNSGLIKIANEHDDISSIRRQYQFLNSQDRSVKQLSDDDLLQLTHGEVKPSYAAIHIPHDGQINAHHYTLALLESLKLREIKRYASTEVTSIERHNGYYSVKTNQSSTIEAHKIIVAGGAWSSQLLTQYHLQRQVIGVKGEVILLENNDLALTETLFMTNGCYIVPKQPNRFLIGATSEFNNYSVGTTDEGMDWLLHHAYHRVPQLKDSHILKKWSGVRPYTEKEMPVMDQIDDGLYVIRDRKSVV
;
A
#
# COMPACT_ATOMS: atom_id res chain seq x y z
N GLN A 1 -10.19 1.44 3.28
CA GLN A 1 -11.17 1.81 4.33
C GLN A 1 -10.71 1.42 5.73
N ASN A 2 -9.85 0.45 5.87
CA ASN A 2 -9.47 -0.15 7.16
C ASN A 2 -8.79 0.81 8.17
N GLU A 3 -8.41 2.02 7.79
CA GLU A 3 -7.69 2.98 8.65
C GLU A 3 -8.56 4.15 9.12
N PHE A 4 -9.76 4.31 8.58
CA PHE A 4 -10.59 5.48 8.84
C PHE A 4 -11.57 5.27 9.99
N THR A 5 -11.67 6.30 10.84
CA THR A 5 -12.59 6.36 12.00
C THR A 5 -13.46 7.61 11.98
N LYS A 6 -13.29 8.47 10.97
CA LYS A 6 -14.05 9.71 10.76
C LYS A 6 -14.06 10.10 9.30
N ASP A 7 -15.03 10.88 8.91
CA ASP A 7 -15.07 11.54 7.61
C ASP A 7 -13.95 12.59 7.51
N SER A 8 -13.23 12.58 6.41
CA SER A 8 -12.11 13.48 6.12
C SER A 8 -11.88 13.54 4.61
N ASP A 9 -11.21 14.58 4.14
CA ASP A 9 -10.84 14.70 2.72
C ASP A 9 -10.08 13.46 2.23
N LEU A 10 -9.22 12.89 3.09
CA LEU A 10 -8.49 11.68 2.76
C LEU A 10 -9.42 10.46 2.64
N PHE A 11 -10.44 10.35 3.49
CA PHE A 11 -11.44 9.28 3.38
C PHE A 11 -12.21 9.41 2.07
N GLN A 12 -12.66 10.61 1.71
CA GLN A 12 -13.37 10.86 0.45
C GLN A 12 -12.50 10.52 -0.75
N LEU A 13 -11.24 10.99 -0.77
CA LEU A 13 -10.26 10.65 -1.81
C LEU A 13 -10.05 9.12 -1.93
N ALA A 14 -9.96 8.42 -0.81
CA ALA A 14 -9.80 6.95 -0.80
C ALA A 14 -11.02 6.21 -1.36
N ILE A 15 -12.24 6.70 -1.08
CA ILE A 15 -13.48 6.13 -1.64
C ILE A 15 -13.54 6.35 -3.15
N GLU A 16 -13.26 7.57 -3.62
CA GLU A 16 -13.22 7.88 -5.05
C GLU A 16 -12.15 7.06 -5.78
N SER A 17 -10.94 6.99 -5.23
CA SER A 17 -9.86 6.17 -5.77
C SER A 17 -10.28 4.70 -5.89
N ARG A 18 -10.85 4.13 -4.83
CA ARG A 18 -11.34 2.74 -4.86
C ARG A 18 -12.38 2.52 -5.96
N ALA A 19 -13.31 3.45 -6.13
CA ALA A 19 -14.36 3.35 -7.15
C ALA A 19 -13.81 3.33 -8.59
N MET A 20 -12.60 3.85 -8.82
CA MET A 20 -11.95 3.85 -10.12
C MET A 20 -11.34 2.49 -10.50
N PHE A 21 -10.93 1.67 -9.52
CA PHE A 21 -10.15 0.45 -9.79
C PHE A 21 -10.83 -0.59 -10.70
N PRO A 22 -12.15 -0.86 -10.62
CA PRO A 22 -12.78 -1.81 -11.53
C PRO A 22 -12.62 -1.42 -13.00
N GLN A 23 -12.87 -0.16 -13.33
CA GLN A 23 -12.72 0.35 -14.69
C GLN A 23 -11.25 0.46 -15.10
N LEU A 24 -10.37 0.92 -14.20
CA LEU A 24 -8.93 1.03 -14.42
C LEU A 24 -8.31 -0.35 -14.69
N SER A 25 -8.69 -1.37 -13.93
CA SER A 25 -8.23 -2.75 -14.13
C SER A 25 -8.58 -3.25 -15.52
N LYS A 26 -9.84 -3.05 -15.95
CA LYS A 26 -10.29 -3.43 -17.27
C LYS A 26 -9.54 -2.65 -18.37
N SER A 27 -9.42 -1.34 -18.23
CA SER A 27 -8.75 -0.50 -19.22
C SER A 27 -7.28 -0.87 -19.41
N LEU A 28 -6.56 -1.15 -18.29
CA LEU A 28 -5.15 -1.57 -18.36
C LEU A 28 -5.01 -2.95 -19.01
N LEU A 29 -5.90 -3.89 -18.71
CA LEU A 29 -5.89 -5.21 -19.34
C LEU A 29 -6.14 -5.09 -20.85
N ASP A 30 -7.15 -4.32 -21.25
CA ASP A 30 -7.51 -4.11 -22.66
C ASP A 30 -6.38 -3.41 -23.44
N GLU A 31 -5.71 -2.42 -22.83
CA GLU A 31 -4.63 -1.65 -23.45
C GLU A 31 -3.31 -2.42 -23.50
N THR A 32 -2.94 -3.12 -22.43
CA THR A 32 -1.58 -3.64 -22.23
C THR A 32 -1.48 -5.16 -22.24
N GLY A 33 -2.60 -5.87 -22.12
CA GLY A 33 -2.64 -7.32 -21.94
C GLY A 33 -2.23 -7.79 -20.53
N ILE A 34 -1.98 -6.88 -19.58
CA ILE A 34 -1.52 -7.20 -18.22
C ILE A 34 -2.67 -7.08 -17.23
N ASP A 35 -3.04 -8.21 -16.63
CA ASP A 35 -4.02 -8.25 -15.56
C ASP A 35 -3.38 -7.80 -14.23
N ILE A 36 -3.88 -6.73 -13.64
CA ILE A 36 -3.46 -6.23 -12.32
C ILE A 36 -4.04 -7.03 -11.16
N GLN A 37 -4.81 -8.07 -11.45
CA GLN A 37 -5.43 -8.98 -10.47
C GLN A 37 -6.29 -8.23 -9.44
N PHE A 38 -7.06 -7.26 -9.90
CA PHE A 38 -8.00 -6.57 -9.03
C PHE A 38 -9.05 -7.55 -8.49
N LYS A 39 -9.21 -7.57 -7.17
CA LYS A 39 -10.23 -8.35 -6.47
C LYS A 39 -10.94 -7.49 -5.44
N ASN A 40 -12.26 -7.56 -5.44
CA ASN A 40 -13.10 -7.00 -4.39
C ASN A 40 -13.48 -8.13 -3.42
N SER A 41 -12.49 -8.66 -2.70
CA SER A 41 -12.62 -9.84 -1.84
C SER A 41 -13.02 -9.52 -0.39
N GLY A 42 -13.11 -8.25 -0.05
CA GLY A 42 -13.36 -7.82 1.32
C GLY A 42 -12.12 -7.83 2.21
N LEU A 43 -12.29 -7.23 3.38
CA LEU A 43 -11.27 -7.15 4.41
C LEU A 43 -11.90 -7.44 5.77
N ILE A 44 -11.23 -8.25 6.58
CA ILE A 44 -11.55 -8.47 7.98
C ILE A 44 -10.49 -7.76 8.81
N LYS A 45 -10.90 -6.78 9.61
CA LYS A 45 -10.01 -6.16 10.61
C LYS A 45 -10.23 -6.80 11.96
N ILE A 46 -9.12 -7.14 12.61
CA ILE A 46 -9.11 -7.97 13.81
C ILE A 46 -8.34 -7.28 14.94
N ALA A 47 -8.93 -7.22 16.13
CA ALA A 47 -8.26 -6.79 17.36
C ALA A 47 -7.28 -7.87 17.82
N ASN A 48 -6.02 -7.50 18.02
CA ASN A 48 -5.03 -8.43 18.55
C ASN A 48 -5.09 -8.54 20.08
N GLU A 49 -5.38 -7.43 20.74
CA GLU A 49 -5.40 -7.31 22.20
C GLU A 49 -6.75 -6.78 22.68
N HIS A 50 -7.04 -6.97 23.95
CA HIS A 50 -8.28 -6.50 24.58
C HIS A 50 -8.45 -4.98 24.46
N ASP A 51 -7.37 -4.23 24.60
CA ASP A 51 -7.37 -2.77 24.52
C ASP A 51 -7.72 -2.23 23.13
N ASP A 52 -7.59 -3.05 22.09
CA ASP A 52 -7.97 -2.71 20.72
C ASP A 52 -9.47 -2.70 20.46
N ILE A 53 -10.28 -3.30 21.34
CA ILE A 53 -11.75 -3.41 21.16
C ILE A 53 -12.38 -2.04 20.93
N SER A 54 -11.98 -1.04 21.73
CA SER A 54 -12.51 0.32 21.62
C SER A 54 -12.21 0.97 20.26
N SER A 55 -11.04 0.69 19.71
CA SER A 55 -10.59 1.16 18.40
C SER A 55 -11.42 0.52 17.27
N ILE A 56 -11.56 -0.80 17.29
CA ILE A 56 -12.39 -1.54 16.32
C ILE A 56 -13.85 -1.09 16.37
N ARG A 57 -14.40 -0.87 17.57
CA ARG A 57 -15.78 -0.40 17.75
C ARG A 57 -16.01 1.00 17.15
N ARG A 58 -15.10 1.94 17.42
CA ARG A 58 -15.17 3.29 16.82
C ARG A 58 -15.11 3.22 15.29
N GLN A 59 -14.21 2.41 14.77
CA GLN A 59 -14.09 2.21 13.34
C GLN A 59 -15.34 1.62 12.72
N TYR A 60 -15.90 0.58 13.33
CA TYR A 60 -17.16 -0.01 12.91
C TYR A 60 -18.29 1.03 12.87
N GLN A 61 -18.47 1.80 13.94
CA GLN A 61 -19.52 2.83 14.01
C GLN A 61 -19.43 3.81 12.85
N PHE A 62 -18.23 4.29 12.57
CA PHE A 62 -17.98 5.19 11.46
C PHE A 62 -18.25 4.51 10.12
N LEU A 63 -17.59 3.40 9.83
CA LEU A 63 -17.69 2.74 8.52
C LEU A 63 -19.11 2.25 8.24
N ASN A 64 -19.82 1.68 9.24
CA ASN A 64 -21.20 1.26 9.08
C ASN A 64 -22.18 2.44 8.85
N SER A 65 -21.83 3.65 9.33
CA SER A 65 -22.61 4.85 9.00
C SER A 65 -22.47 5.26 7.53
N GLN A 66 -21.33 4.97 6.90
CA GLN A 66 -21.05 5.26 5.49
C GLN A 66 -21.52 4.12 4.56
N ASP A 67 -21.38 2.89 5.03
CA ASP A 67 -21.72 1.67 4.27
C ASP A 67 -22.35 0.63 5.20
N ARG A 68 -23.66 0.43 5.08
CA ARG A 68 -24.43 -0.50 5.91
C ARG A 68 -24.07 -1.97 5.73
N SER A 69 -23.32 -2.30 4.69
CA SER A 69 -22.79 -3.66 4.49
C SER A 69 -21.65 -4.04 5.41
N VAL A 70 -20.96 -3.04 6.00
CA VAL A 70 -19.93 -3.27 7.01
C VAL A 70 -20.55 -3.86 8.26
N LYS A 71 -20.01 -4.97 8.76
CA LYS A 71 -20.53 -5.72 9.89
C LYS A 71 -19.50 -5.91 10.98
N GLN A 72 -19.98 -5.89 12.22
CA GLN A 72 -19.22 -6.47 13.32
C GLN A 72 -19.42 -7.99 13.28
N LEU A 73 -18.35 -8.76 13.46
CA LEU A 73 -18.40 -10.21 13.44
C LEU A 73 -18.39 -10.77 14.87
N SER A 74 -19.26 -11.73 15.13
CA SER A 74 -19.11 -12.67 16.25
C SER A 74 -18.01 -13.70 15.93
N ASP A 75 -17.61 -14.49 16.91
CA ASP A 75 -16.67 -15.59 16.68
C ASP A 75 -17.23 -16.61 15.67
N ASP A 76 -18.53 -16.93 15.77
CA ASP A 76 -19.20 -17.83 14.84
C ASP A 76 -19.24 -17.25 13.41
N ASP A 77 -19.57 -15.95 13.26
CA ASP A 77 -19.54 -15.27 11.96
C ASP A 77 -18.15 -15.29 11.35
N LEU A 78 -17.11 -15.03 12.17
CA LEU A 78 -15.71 -15.06 11.72
C LEU A 78 -15.31 -16.47 11.25
N LEU A 79 -15.62 -17.49 12.04
CA LEU A 79 -15.32 -18.88 11.69
C LEU A 79 -16.07 -19.31 10.42
N GLN A 80 -17.34 -18.94 10.28
CA GLN A 80 -18.12 -19.23 9.09
C GLN A 80 -17.56 -18.55 7.84
N LEU A 81 -17.24 -17.25 7.94
CA LEU A 81 -16.71 -16.46 6.83
C LEU A 81 -15.34 -16.95 6.36
N THR A 82 -14.51 -17.43 7.28
CA THR A 82 -13.14 -17.87 7.02
C THR A 82 -12.97 -19.40 7.01
N HIS A 83 -14.05 -20.15 6.85
CA HIS A 83 -14.05 -21.63 6.83
C HIS A 83 -13.33 -22.27 8.03
N GLY A 84 -13.35 -21.60 9.20
CA GLY A 84 -12.68 -22.06 10.41
C GLY A 84 -11.16 -21.84 10.42
N GLU A 85 -10.59 -21.19 9.41
CA GLU A 85 -9.14 -21.01 9.27
C GLU A 85 -8.58 -19.90 10.15
N VAL A 86 -9.38 -18.88 10.45
CA VAL A 86 -8.98 -17.73 11.26
C VAL A 86 -9.44 -17.93 12.71
N LYS A 87 -8.49 -17.92 13.63
CA LYS A 87 -8.82 -18.00 15.05
C LYS A 87 -9.62 -16.78 15.52
N PRO A 88 -10.63 -16.98 16.37
CA PRO A 88 -11.33 -15.90 17.06
C PRO A 88 -10.40 -14.94 17.79
N SER A 89 -10.89 -13.73 18.01
CA SER A 89 -10.14 -12.65 18.64
C SER A 89 -11.05 -11.80 19.50
N TYR A 90 -10.51 -10.74 20.09
CA TYR A 90 -11.28 -9.86 21.00
C TYR A 90 -12.40 -9.07 20.30
N ALA A 91 -12.20 -8.71 19.04
CA ALA A 91 -13.20 -8.06 18.17
C ALA A 91 -12.80 -8.17 16.70
N ALA A 92 -13.78 -8.27 15.82
CA ALA A 92 -13.56 -8.24 14.38
C ALA A 92 -14.67 -7.45 13.66
N ILE A 93 -14.31 -6.84 12.54
CA ILE A 93 -15.26 -6.22 11.60
C ILE A 93 -14.97 -6.69 10.18
N HIS A 94 -16.02 -6.89 9.40
CA HIS A 94 -15.95 -7.20 7.97
C HIS A 94 -16.28 -5.95 7.14
N ILE A 95 -15.42 -5.62 6.21
CA ILE A 95 -15.55 -4.51 5.25
C ILE A 95 -15.65 -5.14 3.84
N PRO A 96 -16.86 -5.50 3.37
CA PRO A 96 -17.02 -6.37 2.20
C PRO A 96 -16.61 -5.71 0.87
N HIS A 97 -16.62 -4.39 0.81
CA HIS A 97 -16.27 -3.64 -0.41
C HIS A 97 -14.80 -3.18 -0.44
N ASP A 98 -13.97 -3.62 0.49
CA ASP A 98 -12.53 -3.41 0.37
C ASP A 98 -11.91 -4.41 -0.62
N GLY A 99 -10.84 -4.00 -1.30
CA GLY A 99 -10.27 -4.78 -2.37
C GLY A 99 -8.75 -4.75 -2.38
N GLN A 100 -8.18 -5.52 -3.30
CA GLN A 100 -6.75 -5.60 -3.48
C GLN A 100 -6.35 -5.68 -4.95
N ILE A 101 -5.11 -5.34 -5.23
CA ILE A 101 -4.46 -5.52 -6.54
C ILE A 101 -3.10 -6.21 -6.36
N ASN A 102 -2.54 -6.69 -7.46
CA ASN A 102 -1.13 -7.03 -7.53
C ASN A 102 -0.34 -5.75 -7.90
N ALA A 103 0.30 -5.13 -6.91
CA ALA A 103 1.03 -3.87 -7.11
C ALA A 103 2.16 -3.97 -8.14
N HIS A 104 2.83 -5.12 -8.23
CA HIS A 104 3.86 -5.36 -9.25
C HIS A 104 3.27 -5.39 -10.66
N HIS A 105 2.19 -6.13 -10.88
CA HIS A 105 1.48 -6.15 -12.16
C HIS A 105 0.91 -4.77 -12.52
N TYR A 106 0.39 -4.04 -11.53
CA TYR A 106 -0.09 -2.68 -11.74
C TYR A 106 1.03 -1.76 -12.25
N THR A 107 2.21 -1.82 -11.63
CA THR A 107 3.38 -1.06 -12.10
C THR A 107 3.80 -1.46 -13.50
N LEU A 108 3.82 -2.77 -13.80
CA LEU A 108 4.15 -3.26 -15.16
C LEU A 108 3.12 -2.79 -16.20
N ALA A 109 1.83 -2.85 -15.89
CA ALA A 109 0.77 -2.37 -16.77
C ALA A 109 0.90 -0.87 -17.07
N LEU A 110 1.19 -0.05 -16.04
CA LEU A 110 1.44 1.38 -16.23
C LEU A 110 2.68 1.65 -17.10
N LEU A 111 3.77 0.89 -16.89
CA LEU A 111 4.98 1.02 -17.69
C LEU A 111 4.75 0.64 -19.17
N GLU A 112 3.98 -0.41 -19.43
CA GLU A 112 3.63 -0.81 -20.80
C GLU A 112 2.68 0.21 -21.45
N SER A 113 1.71 0.74 -20.71
CA SER A 113 0.84 1.83 -21.20
C SER A 113 1.65 3.07 -21.59
N LEU A 114 2.65 3.48 -20.78
CA LEU A 114 3.54 4.59 -21.15
C LEU A 114 4.31 4.31 -22.44
N LYS A 115 4.77 3.08 -22.64
CA LYS A 115 5.50 2.66 -23.84
C LYS A 115 4.59 2.67 -25.07
N LEU A 116 3.37 2.14 -24.98
CA LEU A 116 2.38 2.14 -26.05
C LEU A 116 1.97 3.57 -26.49
N ARG A 117 2.05 4.51 -25.56
CA ARG A 117 1.78 5.94 -25.80
C ARG A 117 3.03 6.73 -26.23
N GLU A 118 4.14 6.04 -26.49
CA GLU A 118 5.42 6.63 -26.92
C GLU A 118 5.97 7.70 -25.96
N ILE A 119 5.61 7.60 -24.65
CA ILE A 119 6.14 8.51 -23.65
C ILE A 119 7.59 8.16 -23.37
N LYS A 120 8.48 9.13 -23.59
CA LYS A 120 9.91 8.95 -23.40
C LYS A 120 10.24 8.64 -21.94
N ARG A 121 10.97 7.56 -21.72
CA ARG A 121 11.38 7.07 -20.41
C ARG A 121 12.89 6.92 -20.33
N TYR A 122 13.46 7.35 -19.23
CA TYR A 122 14.89 7.21 -18.91
C TYR A 122 15.04 6.19 -17.79
N ALA A 123 15.20 4.92 -18.13
CA ALA A 123 15.44 3.87 -17.16
C ALA A 123 16.88 3.93 -16.62
N SER A 124 17.08 3.42 -15.39
CA SER A 124 18.41 3.42 -14.73
C SER A 124 19.06 4.80 -14.67
N THR A 125 18.25 5.85 -14.60
CA THR A 125 18.69 7.24 -14.61
C THR A 125 18.22 7.89 -13.33
N GLU A 126 19.16 8.21 -12.44
CA GLU A 126 18.90 8.91 -11.19
C GLU A 126 19.02 10.41 -11.41
N VAL A 127 17.99 11.14 -10.97
CA VAL A 127 18.04 12.61 -10.93
C VAL A 127 18.84 13.04 -9.71
N THR A 128 19.91 13.82 -9.95
CA THR A 128 20.83 14.29 -8.90
C THR A 128 20.56 15.72 -8.44
N SER A 129 20.06 16.58 -9.35
CA SER A 129 19.61 17.94 -9.00
C SER A 129 18.58 18.48 -9.97
N ILE A 130 17.82 19.46 -9.50
CA ILE A 130 16.86 20.25 -10.28
C ILE A 130 17.22 21.72 -10.08
N GLU A 131 17.63 22.40 -11.13
CA GLU A 131 18.06 23.80 -11.10
C GLU A 131 17.09 24.67 -11.91
N ARG A 132 16.64 25.79 -11.31
CA ARG A 132 15.77 26.74 -11.98
C ARG A 132 16.58 27.72 -12.83
N HIS A 133 16.11 27.96 -14.04
CA HIS A 133 16.58 28.98 -14.95
C HIS A 133 15.45 29.95 -15.32
N ASN A 134 15.75 30.91 -16.15
CA ASN A 134 14.75 31.87 -16.61
C ASN A 134 13.76 31.19 -17.58
N GLY A 135 12.60 30.75 -17.07
CA GLY A 135 11.55 30.12 -17.86
C GLY A 135 11.61 28.60 -18.02
N TYR A 136 12.63 27.91 -17.48
CA TYR A 136 12.74 26.45 -17.53
C TYR A 136 13.57 25.90 -16.36
N TYR A 137 13.62 24.57 -16.25
CA TYR A 137 14.41 23.84 -15.28
C TYR A 137 15.41 22.93 -15.99
N SER A 138 16.62 22.82 -15.42
CA SER A 138 17.62 21.81 -15.78
C SER A 138 17.57 20.67 -14.77
N VAL A 139 17.32 19.47 -15.24
CA VAL A 139 17.33 18.23 -14.45
C VAL A 139 18.65 17.50 -14.76
N LYS A 140 19.54 17.45 -13.78
CA LYS A 140 20.82 16.72 -13.90
C LYS A 140 20.66 15.28 -13.47
N THR A 141 21.41 14.40 -14.12
CA THR A 141 21.34 12.96 -13.85
C THR A 141 22.72 12.38 -13.57
N ASN A 142 22.74 11.21 -12.93
CA ASN A 142 23.97 10.43 -12.67
C ASN A 142 24.67 9.96 -13.96
N GLN A 143 24.02 10.06 -15.13
CA GLN A 143 24.58 9.72 -16.43
C GLN A 143 25.23 10.93 -17.13
N SER A 144 25.54 12.00 -16.39
CA SER A 144 26.08 13.26 -16.93
C SER A 144 25.23 13.90 -18.02
N SER A 145 23.97 13.54 -18.11
CA SER A 145 22.99 14.15 -19.02
C SER A 145 22.15 15.19 -18.30
N THR A 146 21.76 16.23 -19.02
CA THR A 146 20.85 17.26 -18.56
C THR A 146 19.58 17.22 -19.40
N ILE A 147 18.43 17.27 -18.73
CA ILE A 147 17.13 17.32 -19.38
C ILE A 147 16.52 18.69 -19.05
N GLU A 148 16.09 19.41 -20.05
CA GLU A 148 15.40 20.69 -19.86
C GLU A 148 13.90 20.50 -19.91
N ALA A 149 13.17 21.18 -19.03
CA ALA A 149 11.72 21.12 -18.96
C ALA A 149 11.13 22.44 -18.43
N HIS A 150 9.98 22.85 -18.95
CA HIS A 150 9.22 23.99 -18.43
C HIS A 150 8.43 23.65 -17.18
N LYS A 151 8.02 22.38 -17.03
CA LYS A 151 7.27 21.91 -15.87
C LYS A 151 7.83 20.58 -15.41
N ILE A 152 7.95 20.43 -14.10
CA ILE A 152 8.44 19.21 -13.44
C ILE A 152 7.44 18.78 -12.40
N ILE A 153 7.17 17.48 -12.34
CA ILE A 153 6.46 16.82 -11.26
C ILE A 153 7.42 15.87 -10.56
N VAL A 154 7.76 16.14 -9.31
CA VAL A 154 8.58 15.26 -8.49
C VAL A 154 7.69 14.22 -7.81
N ALA A 155 7.77 12.98 -8.25
CA ALA A 155 7.04 11.82 -7.72
C ALA A 155 8.00 10.76 -7.15
N GLY A 156 9.08 11.18 -6.50
CA GLY A 156 10.18 10.35 -6.01
C GLY A 156 9.90 9.63 -4.68
N GLY A 157 8.63 9.53 -4.24
CA GLY A 157 8.25 8.80 -3.02
C GLY A 157 9.03 9.29 -1.79
N ALA A 158 9.62 8.36 -1.04
CA ALA A 158 10.39 8.65 0.18
C ALA A 158 11.66 9.51 -0.07
N TRP A 159 12.18 9.50 -1.29
CA TRP A 159 13.40 10.26 -1.65
C TRP A 159 13.13 11.68 -2.14
N SER A 160 11.87 12.07 -2.31
CA SER A 160 11.51 13.42 -2.81
C SER A 160 12.07 14.54 -1.96
N SER A 161 12.13 14.38 -0.62
CA SER A 161 12.67 15.42 0.26
C SER A 161 14.17 15.64 0.07
N GLN A 162 14.93 14.59 -0.25
CA GLN A 162 16.36 14.66 -0.51
C GLN A 162 16.65 15.43 -1.82
N LEU A 163 15.85 15.18 -2.85
CA LEU A 163 15.97 15.87 -4.14
C LEU A 163 15.58 17.35 -4.07
N LEU A 164 14.70 17.70 -3.15
CA LEU A 164 14.13 19.05 -3.03
C LEU A 164 14.67 19.83 -1.83
N THR A 165 15.86 19.51 -1.33
CA THR A 165 16.46 20.15 -0.14
C THR A 165 16.63 21.68 -0.28
N GLN A 166 16.85 22.19 -1.49
CA GLN A 166 16.96 23.61 -1.78
C GLN A 166 15.62 24.36 -1.74
N TYR A 167 14.50 23.64 -1.76
CA TYR A 167 13.17 24.19 -1.66
C TYR A 167 12.65 23.99 -0.24
N HIS A 168 12.16 25.03 0.41
CA HIS A 168 11.61 24.96 1.75
C HIS A 168 10.27 24.22 1.75
N LEU A 169 10.33 22.89 1.80
CA LEU A 169 9.14 22.05 1.86
C LEU A 169 8.45 22.24 3.20
N GLN A 170 7.17 22.59 3.19
CA GLN A 170 6.33 22.73 4.40
C GLN A 170 6.18 21.41 5.16
N ARG A 171 6.33 20.28 4.47
CA ARG A 171 6.22 18.94 5.04
C ARG A 171 7.37 18.09 4.54
N GLN A 172 8.07 17.48 5.47
CA GLN A 172 9.08 16.49 5.13
C GLN A 172 8.45 15.12 4.95
N VAL A 173 9.04 14.31 4.08
CA VAL A 173 8.72 12.91 3.91
C VAL A 173 9.92 12.10 4.33
N ILE A 174 9.69 11.13 5.19
CA ILE A 174 10.70 10.15 5.60
C ILE A 174 10.38 8.78 5.00
N GLY A 175 11.40 7.92 4.91
CA GLY A 175 11.22 6.53 4.51
C GLY A 175 10.80 5.66 5.69
N VAL A 176 9.82 4.79 5.47
CA VAL A 176 9.47 3.72 6.41
C VAL A 176 9.70 2.39 5.72
N LYS A 177 10.72 1.67 6.15
CA LYS A 177 10.99 0.31 5.65
C LYS A 177 9.90 -0.62 6.13
N GLY A 178 9.39 -1.44 5.21
CA GLY A 178 8.46 -2.52 5.49
C GLY A 178 8.96 -3.81 4.88
N GLU A 179 8.94 -4.87 5.64
CA GLU A 179 9.32 -6.21 5.21
C GLU A 179 8.08 -7.07 5.02
N VAL A 180 8.12 -7.94 4.04
CA VAL A 180 7.02 -8.84 3.69
C VAL A 180 7.55 -10.22 3.30
N ILE A 181 6.69 -11.22 3.45
CA ILE A 181 6.96 -12.60 3.07
C ILE A 181 5.80 -13.14 2.25
N LEU A 182 6.10 -13.87 1.19
CA LEU A 182 5.12 -14.57 0.37
C LEU A 182 5.19 -16.06 0.67
N LEU A 183 4.06 -16.61 1.10
CA LEU A 183 3.87 -18.02 1.38
C LEU A 183 3.00 -18.67 0.30
N GLU A 184 3.17 -19.97 0.11
CA GLU A 184 2.29 -20.81 -0.71
C GLU A 184 1.71 -21.93 0.15
N ASN A 185 0.38 -22.08 0.11
CA ASN A 185 -0.35 -23.11 0.81
C ASN A 185 -1.59 -23.53 -0.02
N ASN A 186 -1.65 -24.80 -0.40
CA ASN A 186 -2.72 -25.31 -1.24
C ASN A 186 -3.99 -25.71 -0.48
N ASP A 187 -3.91 -25.80 0.84
CA ASP A 187 -4.97 -26.30 1.70
C ASP A 187 -5.81 -25.16 2.35
N LEU A 188 -5.39 -23.91 2.16
CA LEU A 188 -6.10 -22.75 2.67
C LEU A 188 -7.11 -22.18 1.65
N ALA A 189 -8.33 -21.94 2.12
CA ALA A 189 -9.43 -21.38 1.33
C ALA A 189 -9.72 -19.90 1.65
N LEU A 190 -8.92 -19.26 2.49
CA LEU A 190 -9.08 -17.86 2.90
C LEU A 190 -9.10 -16.94 1.68
N THR A 191 -10.12 -16.10 1.55
CA THR A 191 -10.33 -15.17 0.43
C THR A 191 -10.23 -13.71 0.83
N GLU A 192 -10.62 -13.38 2.05
CA GLU A 192 -10.58 -12.04 2.60
C GLU A 192 -9.18 -11.64 3.05
N THR A 193 -8.86 -10.37 2.87
CA THR A 193 -7.67 -9.80 3.51
C THR A 193 -7.89 -9.72 5.02
N LEU A 194 -6.96 -10.26 5.79
CA LEU A 194 -6.94 -10.06 7.24
C LEU A 194 -6.01 -8.89 7.57
N PHE A 195 -6.50 -7.94 8.37
CA PHE A 195 -5.69 -6.83 8.86
C PHE A 195 -5.77 -6.75 10.37
N MET A 196 -4.64 -6.93 11.03
CA MET A 196 -4.55 -6.95 12.50
C MET A 196 -4.21 -5.57 13.05
N THR A 197 -4.67 -5.25 14.25
CA THR A 197 -4.45 -3.93 14.87
C THR A 197 -2.99 -3.60 15.15
N ASN A 198 -2.13 -4.60 15.28
CA ASN A 198 -0.67 -4.42 15.38
C ASN A 198 0.03 -4.06 14.06
N GLY A 199 -0.73 -3.98 12.95
CA GLY A 199 -0.21 -3.65 11.62
C GLY A 199 0.22 -4.86 10.77
N CYS A 200 0.19 -6.07 11.32
CA CYS A 200 0.38 -7.27 10.51
C CYS A 200 -0.87 -7.56 9.67
N TYR A 201 -0.69 -8.03 8.45
CA TYR A 201 -1.77 -8.42 7.56
C TYR A 201 -1.46 -9.70 6.80
N ILE A 202 -2.52 -10.38 6.37
CA ILE A 202 -2.47 -11.56 5.51
C ILE A 202 -3.34 -11.26 4.30
N VAL A 203 -2.73 -11.23 3.11
CA VAL A 203 -3.44 -10.93 1.86
C VAL A 203 -3.42 -12.16 0.96
N PRO A 204 -4.57 -12.82 0.75
CA PRO A 204 -4.65 -13.92 -0.20
C PRO A 204 -4.38 -13.46 -1.63
N LYS A 205 -3.41 -14.06 -2.30
CA LYS A 205 -3.05 -13.84 -3.70
C LYS A 205 -3.36 -15.09 -4.53
N GLN A 206 -3.31 -15.00 -5.82
CA GLN A 206 -3.54 -16.17 -6.69
C GLN A 206 -2.24 -16.70 -7.29
N PRO A 207 -2.14 -18.00 -7.58
CA PRO A 207 -2.91 -19.09 -6.98
C PRO A 207 -2.33 -19.47 -5.60
N ASN A 208 -3.18 -19.78 -4.62
CA ASN A 208 -2.82 -20.37 -3.33
C ASN A 208 -1.64 -19.71 -2.59
N ARG A 209 -1.50 -18.38 -2.75
CA ARG A 209 -0.42 -17.59 -2.19
C ARG A 209 -0.95 -16.61 -1.17
N PHE A 210 -0.16 -16.38 -0.13
CA PHE A 210 -0.53 -15.49 0.98
C PHE A 210 0.63 -14.53 1.22
N LEU A 211 0.37 -13.24 1.01
CA LEU A 211 1.33 -12.18 1.33
C LEU A 211 1.16 -11.78 2.78
N ILE A 212 2.19 -11.98 3.58
CA ILE A 212 2.25 -11.57 4.97
C ILE A 212 3.08 -10.29 5.07
N GLY A 213 2.54 -9.27 5.70
CA GLY A 213 3.20 -7.98 5.88
C GLY A 213 2.54 -7.17 7.00
N ALA A 214 3.06 -6.01 7.34
CA ALA A 214 4.42 -5.62 7.08
C ALA A 214 5.05 -5.06 8.36
N THR A 215 6.33 -5.20 8.50
CA THR A 215 7.07 -4.45 9.52
C THR A 215 7.01 -2.94 9.23
N SER A 216 7.37 -2.13 10.22
CA SER A 216 7.41 -0.66 10.05
C SER A 216 8.59 -0.09 10.83
N GLU A 217 9.67 0.21 10.12
CA GLU A 217 10.87 0.82 10.66
C GLU A 217 11.01 2.25 10.13
N PHE A 218 10.76 3.22 10.99
CA PHE A 218 10.79 4.63 10.63
C PHE A 218 12.22 5.10 10.37
N ASN A 219 12.36 6.00 9.39
CA ASN A 219 13.62 6.59 8.96
C ASN A 219 14.68 5.55 8.52
N ASN A 220 14.20 4.42 7.98
CA ASN A 220 15.04 3.36 7.46
C ASN A 220 14.87 3.22 5.94
N TYR A 221 15.98 3.31 5.20
CA TYR A 221 16.06 3.23 3.73
C TYR A 221 16.84 1.98 3.27
N SER A 222 17.22 1.11 4.19
CA SER A 222 17.97 -0.10 3.85
C SER A 222 17.12 -1.09 3.04
N VAL A 223 17.79 -1.89 2.24
CA VAL A 223 17.17 -2.97 1.47
C VAL A 223 17.42 -4.33 2.15
N GLY A 224 16.58 -5.31 1.83
CA GLY A 224 16.67 -6.65 2.39
C GLY A 224 15.82 -6.84 3.64
N THR A 225 15.72 -8.08 4.09
CA THR A 225 14.93 -8.49 5.25
C THR A 225 15.82 -8.85 6.43
N THR A 226 15.27 -8.71 7.63
CA THR A 226 15.92 -9.10 8.89
C THR A 226 15.28 -10.38 9.44
N ASP A 227 16.02 -11.14 10.22
CA ASP A 227 15.46 -12.34 10.85
C ASP A 227 14.39 -11.96 11.87
N GLU A 228 14.59 -10.88 12.64
CA GLU A 228 13.60 -10.35 13.60
C GLU A 228 12.29 -9.95 12.91
N GLY A 229 12.37 -9.28 11.75
CA GLY A 229 11.20 -8.89 10.97
C GLY A 229 10.44 -10.10 10.44
N MET A 230 11.17 -11.09 9.93
CA MET A 230 10.55 -12.34 9.44
C MET A 230 9.90 -13.12 10.57
N ASP A 231 10.56 -13.25 11.72
CA ASP A 231 10.03 -13.96 12.89
C ASP A 231 8.78 -13.26 13.42
N TRP A 232 8.79 -11.92 13.48
CA TRP A 232 7.63 -11.13 13.88
C TRP A 232 6.41 -11.37 12.96
N LEU A 233 6.62 -11.33 11.64
CA LEU A 233 5.56 -11.56 10.66
C LEU A 233 4.98 -12.98 10.77
N LEU A 234 5.85 -14.00 10.82
CA LEU A 234 5.42 -15.38 10.90
C LEU A 234 4.74 -15.69 12.24
N HIS A 235 5.24 -15.14 13.34
CA HIS A 235 4.62 -15.29 14.66
C HIS A 235 3.16 -14.83 14.64
N HIS A 236 2.90 -13.60 14.16
CA HIS A 236 1.55 -13.05 14.14
C HIS A 236 0.64 -13.74 13.12
N ALA A 237 1.16 -14.09 11.94
CA ALA A 237 0.41 -14.81 10.94
C ALA A 237 0.01 -16.21 11.43
N TYR A 238 0.94 -16.98 12.00
CA TYR A 238 0.69 -18.33 12.52
C TYR A 238 -0.20 -18.34 13.77
N HIS A 239 -0.12 -17.29 14.58
CA HIS A 239 -1.03 -17.15 15.71
C HIS A 239 -2.47 -17.01 15.22
N ARG A 240 -2.70 -16.25 14.15
CA ARG A 240 -4.04 -15.96 13.62
C ARG A 240 -4.55 -17.05 12.68
N VAL A 241 -3.71 -17.56 11.80
CA VAL A 241 -4.01 -18.63 10.81
C VAL A 241 -2.99 -19.75 10.97
N PRO A 242 -3.21 -20.69 11.89
CA PRO A 242 -2.21 -21.73 12.24
C PRO A 242 -1.74 -22.60 11.07
N GLN A 243 -2.62 -22.85 10.10
CA GLN A 243 -2.32 -23.66 8.92
C GLN A 243 -1.22 -23.05 8.03
N LEU A 244 -0.93 -21.76 8.18
CA LEU A 244 0.19 -21.12 7.49
C LEU A 244 1.56 -21.67 7.92
N LYS A 245 1.64 -22.40 9.05
CA LYS A 245 2.88 -23.07 9.48
C LYS A 245 3.35 -24.12 8.49
N ASP A 246 2.42 -24.74 7.77
CA ASP A 246 2.70 -25.79 6.81
C ASP A 246 2.97 -25.24 5.40
N SER A 247 3.07 -23.93 5.27
CA SER A 247 3.29 -23.24 3.99
C SER A 247 4.75 -23.24 3.55
N HIS A 248 4.97 -23.21 2.24
CA HIS A 248 6.28 -22.98 1.64
C HIS A 248 6.57 -21.47 1.52
N ILE A 249 7.75 -21.04 1.92
CA ILE A 249 8.22 -19.69 1.72
C ILE A 249 8.68 -19.53 0.26
N LEU A 250 7.98 -18.70 -0.52
CA LEU A 250 8.34 -18.44 -1.91
C LEU A 250 9.31 -17.27 -2.05
N LYS A 251 9.10 -16.19 -1.27
CA LYS A 251 9.90 -14.97 -1.39
C LYS A 251 9.82 -14.12 -0.12
N LYS A 252 10.94 -13.42 0.17
CA LYS A 252 11.02 -12.37 1.19
C LYS A 252 11.59 -11.11 0.54
N TRP A 253 11.07 -9.94 0.87
CA TRP A 253 11.61 -8.67 0.38
C TRP A 253 11.21 -7.51 1.28
N SER A 254 11.82 -6.37 1.06
CA SER A 254 11.45 -5.11 1.71
C SER A 254 11.19 -4.02 0.70
N GLY A 255 10.52 -2.97 1.14
CA GLY A 255 10.32 -1.75 0.41
C GLY A 255 10.31 -0.55 1.34
N VAL A 256 10.58 0.63 0.80
CA VAL A 256 10.56 1.88 1.57
C VAL A 256 9.33 2.68 1.17
N ARG A 257 8.44 2.88 2.12
CA ARG A 257 7.20 3.65 1.94
C ARG A 257 7.42 5.10 2.32
N PRO A 258 6.86 6.08 1.59
CA PRO A 258 6.86 7.46 2.02
C PRO A 258 5.92 7.64 3.22
N TYR A 259 6.35 8.40 4.21
CA TYR A 259 5.55 8.76 5.38
C TYR A 259 5.61 10.26 5.63
N THR A 260 4.45 10.85 5.91
CA THR A 260 4.30 12.24 6.34
C THR A 260 3.70 12.29 7.74
N GLU A 261 4.16 13.19 8.60
CA GLU A 261 3.69 13.30 10.00
C GLU A 261 2.16 13.45 10.13
N LYS A 262 1.53 14.11 9.17
CA LYS A 262 0.06 14.30 9.17
C LYS A 262 -0.71 13.21 8.45
N GLU A 263 -0.01 12.19 8.00
CA GLU A 263 -0.60 11.08 7.22
C GLU A 263 -1.45 11.55 6.02
N MET A 264 -1.16 12.70 5.45
CA MET A 264 -1.84 13.24 4.28
C MET A 264 -0.93 13.17 3.05
N PRO A 265 -1.45 12.83 1.87
CA PRO A 265 -0.71 12.99 0.62
C PRO A 265 -0.25 14.44 0.47
N VAL A 266 0.88 14.64 -0.19
CA VAL A 266 1.36 15.98 -0.52
C VAL A 266 1.23 16.16 -2.02
N MET A 267 0.44 17.14 -2.43
CA MET A 267 0.25 17.56 -3.81
C MET A 267 0.34 19.07 -3.85
N ASP A 268 1.56 19.58 -3.99
CA ASP A 268 1.83 21.02 -3.87
C ASP A 268 2.59 21.53 -5.10
N GLN A 269 2.30 22.76 -5.49
CA GLN A 269 3.19 23.55 -6.32
C GLN A 269 4.20 24.26 -5.41
N ILE A 270 5.48 23.89 -5.52
CA ILE A 270 6.55 24.41 -4.65
C ILE A 270 7.32 25.58 -5.29
N ASP A 271 7.23 25.71 -6.59
CA ASP A 271 7.74 26.86 -7.37
C ASP A 271 6.96 26.95 -8.70
N ASP A 272 7.13 28.05 -9.44
CA ASP A 272 6.50 28.19 -10.75
C ASP A 272 6.95 27.09 -11.71
N GLY A 273 6.04 26.23 -12.13
CA GLY A 273 6.33 25.05 -12.95
C GLY A 273 6.92 23.84 -12.21
N LEU A 274 7.17 23.90 -10.90
CA LEU A 274 7.68 22.79 -10.11
C LEU A 274 6.65 22.29 -9.11
N TYR A 275 6.25 21.03 -9.29
CA TYR A 275 5.23 20.37 -8.49
C TYR A 275 5.81 19.16 -7.76
N VAL A 276 5.22 18.83 -6.64
CA VAL A 276 5.54 17.61 -5.90
C VAL A 276 4.27 16.79 -5.66
N ILE A 277 4.34 15.49 -5.95
CA ILE A 277 3.28 14.53 -5.64
C ILE A 277 3.91 13.41 -4.83
N ARG A 278 3.43 13.22 -3.59
CA ARG A 278 3.93 12.20 -2.67
C ARG A 278 2.76 11.59 -1.93
N ASP A 279 2.75 10.29 -1.86
CA ASP A 279 1.77 9.56 -1.07
C ASP A 279 2.10 9.64 0.43
N ARG A 280 1.10 9.39 1.24
CA ARG A 280 1.28 8.97 2.63
C ARG A 280 1.61 7.48 2.62
N LYS A 281 1.94 6.92 3.76
CA LYS A 281 2.15 5.49 3.96
C LYS A 281 1.12 4.66 3.16
N SER A 282 1.51 4.19 1.98
CA SER A 282 0.68 3.25 1.22
C SER A 282 0.71 1.89 1.91
N VAL A 283 -0.47 1.38 2.22
CA VAL A 283 -0.64 -0.03 2.56
C VAL A 283 -0.83 -0.74 1.21
N VAL A 284 0.13 -1.53 0.83
CA VAL A 284 0.10 -2.26 -0.44
C VAL A 284 -0.82 -3.47 -0.33
#